data_02e1d04e1708ac59812b3bb6379b0ea9
#
_entry.id   02e1d04e1708ac59812b3bb6379b0ea9
#
_cell.length_a   1.000
_cell.length_b   1.000
_cell.length_c   1.000
_cell.angle_alpha   90.00
_cell.angle_beta   90.00
_cell.angle_gamma   90.00
#
_symmetry.space_group_name_H-M   'P 1'
#
loop_
_entity.id
_entity.type
_entity.pdbx_description
1 polymer ?
#
loop_
_entity_poly.entity_id
_entity_poly.type
_entity_poly.pdbx_seq_one_letter_code
_entity_poly.pdbx_strand_id
1 'polypeptide(L)'
;MSPSPDHSATVTALTIAGSDPSGGAGIQADMKAMSALGAYAMSVITALTAQSTRGVTGVHAVPVDFVRLQLDTLLEEDIVPDATKIGMLATAELADAVGEYLPGLARTVLDPVMVATSGDRLLDEEAVGAVRRLCTGADLITPNLHEAAVLLDEQPAASLDGLRTQAQRLRDLGARRVLVKGGHLIGDAGDAVDVYADADGVEILRARRVATGNTHGTGCTLSSAIASLRPRRATWLEAVRDAKDYLTGAIGHADALGVGHGHGPVHHFYRIWTSEGE
;
A
#
# COMPACT_ATOMS: atom_id res chain seq x y z
N MET A 1 -15.30 -27.42 -32.78
CA MET A 1 -14.18 -26.93 -31.96
C MET A 1 -14.68 -25.64 -31.30
N SER A 2 -15.02 -25.70 -30.05
CA SER A 2 -15.34 -24.48 -29.27
C SER A 2 -14.08 -23.62 -29.16
N PRO A 3 -14.14 -22.29 -29.33
CA PRO A 3 -13.00 -21.44 -29.12
C PRO A 3 -12.56 -21.60 -27.67
N SER A 4 -11.26 -21.86 -27.47
CA SER A 4 -10.64 -21.80 -26.14
C SER A 4 -10.96 -20.44 -25.50
N PRO A 5 -11.27 -20.38 -24.21
CA PRO A 5 -11.43 -19.09 -23.55
C PRO A 5 -10.12 -18.33 -23.71
N ASP A 6 -10.25 -17.09 -24.17
CA ASP A 6 -9.17 -16.12 -24.23
C ASP A 6 -8.67 -15.92 -22.78
N HIS A 7 -7.65 -16.66 -22.41
CA HIS A 7 -6.95 -16.44 -21.14
C HIS A 7 -6.21 -15.11 -21.29
N SER A 8 -6.89 -13.99 -20.99
CA SER A 8 -6.18 -12.76 -20.67
C SER A 8 -5.10 -13.13 -19.66
N ALA A 9 -3.84 -12.89 -20.01
CA ALA A 9 -2.70 -13.31 -19.19
C ALA A 9 -2.94 -12.89 -17.73
N THR A 10 -2.68 -13.81 -16.79
CA THR A 10 -2.83 -13.54 -15.36
C THR A 10 -1.92 -12.37 -14.99
N VAL A 11 -2.46 -11.31 -14.41
CA VAL A 11 -1.66 -10.19 -13.92
C VAL A 11 -0.72 -10.69 -12.83
N THR A 12 0.56 -10.38 -12.95
CA THR A 12 1.58 -10.62 -11.93
C THR A 12 1.83 -9.36 -11.11
N ALA A 13 1.87 -9.47 -9.80
CA ALA A 13 2.10 -8.34 -8.90
C ALA A 13 3.16 -8.68 -7.85
N LEU A 14 4.18 -7.82 -7.73
CA LEU A 14 5.25 -7.96 -6.76
C LEU A 14 5.00 -7.03 -5.57
N THR A 15 5.18 -7.52 -4.34
CA THR A 15 5.37 -6.67 -3.17
C THR A 15 6.81 -6.72 -2.69
N ILE A 16 7.38 -5.55 -2.40
CA ILE A 16 8.71 -5.36 -1.78
C ILE A 16 8.45 -4.71 -0.43
N ALA A 17 8.41 -5.49 0.66
CA ALA A 17 8.03 -4.98 1.97
C ALA A 17 8.47 -5.91 3.12
N GLY A 18 8.31 -5.44 4.35
CA GLY A 18 8.45 -6.26 5.55
C GLY A 18 7.30 -7.23 5.74
N SER A 19 7.54 -8.29 6.54
CA SER A 19 6.53 -9.27 6.90
C SER A 19 5.80 -8.88 8.19
N ASP A 20 4.55 -9.29 8.33
CA ASP A 20 3.76 -9.24 9.56
C ASP A 20 3.24 -10.65 9.88
N PRO A 21 3.79 -11.33 10.91
CA PRO A 21 3.38 -12.69 11.26
C PRO A 21 1.92 -12.82 11.70
N SER A 22 1.28 -11.72 12.12
CA SER A 22 -0.16 -11.71 12.41
C SER A 22 -1.02 -11.80 11.14
N GLY A 23 -0.42 -11.54 9.99
CA GLY A 23 -1.06 -11.62 8.68
C GLY A 23 -1.96 -10.44 8.33
N GLY A 24 -1.97 -9.37 9.15
CA GLY A 24 -2.85 -8.21 8.97
C GLY A 24 -2.27 -7.10 8.12
N ALA A 25 -0.93 -7.00 8.07
CA ALA A 25 -0.21 -5.98 7.30
C ALA A 25 0.96 -6.60 6.51
N GLY A 26 1.90 -5.78 6.04
CA GLY A 26 3.10 -6.21 5.33
C GLY A 26 2.80 -7.08 4.12
N ILE A 27 3.79 -7.90 3.72
CA ILE A 27 3.65 -8.80 2.55
C ILE A 27 2.46 -9.73 2.65
N GLN A 28 2.03 -10.12 3.87
CA GLN A 28 0.89 -11.02 4.06
C GLN A 28 -0.43 -10.35 3.67
N ALA A 29 -0.65 -9.10 4.07
CA ALA A 29 -1.81 -8.33 3.63
C ALA A 29 -1.73 -8.02 2.13
N ASP A 30 -0.54 -7.68 1.64
CA ASP A 30 -0.30 -7.39 0.24
C ASP A 30 -0.69 -8.58 -0.65
N MET A 31 -0.14 -9.75 -0.37
CA MET A 31 -0.41 -10.98 -1.13
C MET A 31 -1.89 -11.39 -1.05
N LYS A 32 -2.53 -11.24 0.13
CA LYS A 32 -3.97 -11.49 0.28
C LYS A 32 -4.80 -10.55 -0.59
N ALA A 33 -4.50 -9.24 -0.58
CA ALA A 33 -5.21 -8.26 -1.39
C ALA A 33 -5.00 -8.51 -2.89
N MET A 34 -3.75 -8.75 -3.31
CA MET A 34 -3.40 -9.07 -4.68
C MET A 34 -4.12 -10.32 -5.18
N SER A 35 -4.10 -11.41 -4.38
CA SER A 35 -4.75 -12.69 -4.72
C SER A 35 -6.27 -12.55 -4.74
N ALA A 36 -6.87 -11.84 -3.79
CA ALA A 36 -8.31 -11.59 -3.76
C ALA A 36 -8.81 -10.81 -4.98
N LEU A 37 -7.95 -10.01 -5.58
CA LEU A 37 -8.20 -9.24 -6.80
C LEU A 37 -7.73 -9.96 -8.08
N GLY A 38 -7.36 -11.25 -7.98
CA GLY A 38 -7.04 -12.11 -9.13
C GLY A 38 -5.67 -11.84 -9.75
N ALA A 39 -4.70 -11.33 -8.98
CA ALA A 39 -3.31 -11.25 -9.41
C ALA A 39 -2.50 -12.42 -8.84
N TYR A 40 -1.51 -12.89 -9.60
CA TYR A 40 -0.48 -13.79 -9.08
C TYR A 40 0.50 -12.95 -8.25
N ALA A 41 0.48 -13.16 -6.94
CA ALA A 41 1.24 -12.37 -6.00
C ALA A 41 2.63 -12.95 -5.73
N MET A 42 3.65 -12.10 -5.84
CA MET A 42 5.05 -12.41 -5.54
C MET A 42 5.56 -11.49 -4.44
N SER A 43 6.63 -11.86 -3.73
CA SER A 43 7.17 -11.04 -2.65
C SER A 43 8.70 -11.05 -2.58
N VAL A 44 9.27 -9.87 -2.32
CA VAL A 44 10.64 -9.66 -1.84
C VAL A 44 10.55 -9.13 -0.42
N ILE A 45 11.20 -9.80 0.52
CA ILE A 45 11.11 -9.50 1.95
C ILE A 45 12.26 -8.57 2.36
N THR A 46 11.92 -7.40 2.91
CA THR A 46 12.88 -6.39 3.35
C THR A 46 13.15 -6.43 4.86
N ALA A 47 12.19 -6.94 5.64
CA ALA A 47 12.35 -7.10 7.08
C ALA A 47 11.41 -8.20 7.60
N LEU A 48 11.81 -8.83 8.69
CA LEU A 48 10.95 -9.68 9.52
C LEU A 48 10.53 -8.88 10.74
N THR A 49 9.25 -8.90 11.10
CA THR A 49 8.77 -8.30 12.34
C THR A 49 8.31 -9.37 13.34
N ALA A 50 8.47 -9.05 14.62
CA ALA A 50 7.73 -9.71 15.69
C ALA A 50 6.53 -8.79 16.00
N GLN A 51 5.40 -9.07 15.36
CA GLN A 51 4.22 -8.20 15.34
C GLN A 51 2.94 -8.97 15.62
N SER A 52 2.00 -8.30 16.27
CA SER A 52 0.65 -8.81 16.52
C SER A 52 -0.37 -7.68 16.34
N THR A 53 -1.67 -7.97 16.59
CA THR A 53 -2.72 -6.94 16.59
C THR A 53 -2.54 -5.88 17.69
N ARG A 54 -1.61 -6.07 18.63
CA ARG A 54 -1.30 -5.13 19.74
C ARG A 54 -0.12 -4.22 19.44
N GLY A 55 0.73 -4.52 18.45
CA GLY A 55 1.89 -3.73 18.09
C GLY A 55 3.09 -4.53 17.65
N VAL A 56 4.19 -3.83 17.40
CA VAL A 56 5.49 -4.35 16.96
C VAL A 56 6.42 -4.45 18.16
N THR A 57 6.95 -5.64 18.44
CA THR A 57 7.92 -5.89 19.54
C THR A 57 9.35 -6.07 19.07
N GLY A 58 9.56 -6.23 17.77
CA GLY A 58 10.88 -6.36 17.16
C GLY A 58 10.85 -6.26 15.66
N VAL A 59 11.95 -5.75 15.09
CA VAL A 59 12.17 -5.67 13.64
C VAL A 59 13.56 -6.21 13.36
N HIS A 60 13.67 -7.12 12.41
CA HIS A 60 14.92 -7.65 11.90
C HIS A 60 15.01 -7.33 10.41
N ALA A 61 15.83 -6.33 10.05
CA ALA A 61 16.06 -5.97 8.65
C ALA A 61 16.77 -7.13 7.92
N VAL A 62 16.31 -7.46 6.73
CA VAL A 62 17.02 -8.37 5.83
C VAL A 62 18.24 -7.63 5.28
N PRO A 63 19.44 -8.26 5.24
CA PRO A 63 20.62 -7.64 4.67
C PRO A 63 20.40 -7.12 3.24
N VAL A 64 20.94 -5.95 2.93
CA VAL A 64 20.73 -5.28 1.63
C VAL A 64 21.14 -6.15 0.45
N ASP A 65 22.27 -6.83 0.56
CA ASP A 65 22.77 -7.77 -0.46
C ASP A 65 21.81 -8.94 -0.71
N PHE A 66 21.12 -9.41 0.35
CA PHE A 66 20.14 -10.48 0.19
C PHE A 66 18.82 -9.96 -0.42
N VAL A 67 18.41 -8.71 -0.14
CA VAL A 67 17.26 -8.10 -0.83
C VAL A 67 17.56 -7.91 -2.31
N ARG A 68 18.78 -7.47 -2.66
CA ARG A 68 19.24 -7.42 -4.06
C ARG A 68 19.20 -8.80 -4.70
N LEU A 69 19.72 -9.82 -4.03
CA LEU A 69 19.71 -11.19 -4.53
C LEU A 69 18.30 -11.72 -4.81
N GLN A 70 17.31 -11.41 -3.96
CA GLN A 70 15.91 -11.77 -4.21
C GLN A 70 15.38 -11.11 -5.49
N LEU A 71 15.67 -9.82 -5.70
CA LEU A 71 15.24 -9.08 -6.90
C LEU A 71 15.96 -9.61 -8.14
N ASP A 72 17.27 -9.75 -8.09
CA ASP A 72 18.07 -10.22 -9.22
C ASP A 72 17.63 -11.62 -9.66
N THR A 73 17.40 -12.53 -8.71
CA THR A 73 16.94 -13.89 -9.00
C THR A 73 15.60 -13.92 -9.74
N LEU A 74 14.66 -13.04 -9.38
CA LEU A 74 13.37 -12.94 -10.07
C LEU A 74 13.56 -12.38 -11.49
N LEU A 75 14.34 -11.31 -11.63
CA LEU A 75 14.51 -10.60 -12.90
C LEU A 75 15.39 -11.38 -13.90
N GLU A 76 16.36 -12.17 -13.41
CA GLU A 76 17.20 -13.04 -14.25
C GLU A 76 16.42 -14.20 -14.88
N GLU A 77 15.31 -14.65 -14.28
CA GLU A 77 14.40 -15.64 -14.85
C GLU A 77 13.30 -15.02 -15.75
N ASP A 78 13.43 -13.75 -16.13
CA ASP A 78 12.42 -13.00 -16.88
C ASP A 78 11.06 -12.92 -16.16
N ILE A 79 11.03 -13.10 -14.82
CA ILE A 79 9.83 -12.92 -14.00
C ILE A 79 9.63 -11.42 -13.76
N VAL A 80 9.15 -10.73 -14.78
CA VAL A 80 8.88 -9.29 -14.73
C VAL A 80 7.45 -9.05 -14.26
N PRO A 81 7.23 -8.39 -13.09
CA PRO A 81 5.89 -8.12 -12.62
C PRO A 81 5.18 -7.06 -13.49
N ASP A 82 3.87 -7.25 -13.71
CA ASP A 82 3.03 -6.24 -14.37
C ASP A 82 2.84 -4.98 -13.51
N ALA A 83 2.95 -5.12 -12.19
CA ALA A 83 2.91 -4.02 -11.24
C ALA A 83 3.70 -4.36 -9.97
N THR A 84 4.22 -3.32 -9.32
CA THR A 84 5.01 -3.48 -8.09
C THR A 84 4.47 -2.56 -6.99
N LYS A 85 4.23 -3.11 -5.80
CA LYS A 85 3.98 -2.33 -4.58
C LYS A 85 5.24 -2.33 -3.73
N ILE A 86 5.63 -1.17 -3.24
CA ILE A 86 6.74 -1.00 -2.29
C ILE A 86 6.14 -0.52 -0.97
N GLY A 87 6.47 -1.21 0.12
CA GLY A 87 6.01 -0.85 1.47
C GLY A 87 7.16 -0.52 2.41
N MET A 88 7.14 -1.05 3.64
CA MET A 88 8.16 -0.79 4.65
C MET A 88 9.54 -1.31 4.22
N LEU A 89 10.55 -0.46 4.22
CA LEU A 89 11.92 -0.78 3.84
C LEU A 89 12.91 -0.82 5.01
N ALA A 90 12.48 -0.45 6.21
CA ALA A 90 13.19 -0.50 7.49
C ALA A 90 14.44 0.40 7.61
N THR A 91 15.29 0.54 6.60
CA THR A 91 16.52 1.36 6.64
C THR A 91 16.69 2.21 5.40
N ALA A 92 17.53 3.26 5.49
CA ALA A 92 17.89 4.12 4.38
C ALA A 92 18.58 3.34 3.26
N GLU A 93 19.51 2.44 3.61
CA GLU A 93 20.26 1.63 2.64
C GLU A 93 19.32 0.69 1.85
N LEU A 94 18.30 0.13 2.50
CA LEU A 94 17.28 -0.68 1.81
C LEU A 94 16.45 0.17 0.86
N ALA A 95 16.06 1.38 1.27
CA ALA A 95 15.33 2.31 0.42
C ALA A 95 16.15 2.72 -0.81
N ASP A 96 17.41 3.04 -0.63
CA ASP A 96 18.31 3.37 -1.75
C ASP A 96 18.55 2.16 -2.67
N ALA A 97 18.77 0.98 -2.11
CA ALA A 97 18.95 -0.25 -2.89
C ALA A 97 17.72 -0.58 -3.74
N VAL A 98 16.50 -0.52 -3.17
CA VAL A 98 15.26 -0.73 -3.93
C VAL A 98 15.06 0.36 -5.00
N GLY A 99 15.50 1.59 -4.71
CA GLY A 99 15.47 2.72 -5.64
C GLY A 99 16.22 2.46 -6.94
N GLU A 100 17.31 1.70 -6.90
CA GLU A 100 18.10 1.34 -8.09
C GLU A 100 17.32 0.44 -9.06
N TYR A 101 16.34 -0.34 -8.56
CA TYR A 101 15.51 -1.22 -9.38
C TYR A 101 14.28 -0.53 -9.96
N LEU A 102 13.86 0.64 -9.45
CA LEU A 102 12.65 1.34 -9.92
C LEU A 102 12.57 1.51 -11.45
N PRO A 103 13.66 1.84 -12.18
CA PRO A 103 13.58 1.99 -13.62
C PRO A 103 13.18 0.71 -14.38
N GLY A 104 13.43 -0.46 -13.78
CA GLY A 104 13.08 -1.78 -14.35
C GLY A 104 11.75 -2.33 -13.88
N LEU A 105 11.09 -1.71 -12.89
CA LEU A 105 9.84 -2.15 -12.32
C LEU A 105 8.65 -1.41 -12.95
N ALA A 106 7.61 -2.16 -13.30
CA ALA A 106 6.43 -1.58 -13.93
C ALA A 106 5.38 -1.16 -12.88
N ARG A 107 4.67 -0.07 -13.17
CA ARG A 107 3.48 0.40 -12.44
C ARG A 107 3.68 0.41 -10.92
N THR A 108 4.69 1.13 -10.47
CA THR A 108 5.14 1.15 -9.08
C THR A 108 4.20 1.98 -8.19
N VAL A 109 3.74 1.37 -7.10
CA VAL A 109 2.96 2.00 -6.03
C VAL A 109 3.80 1.99 -4.76
N LEU A 110 4.24 3.15 -4.30
CA LEU A 110 4.98 3.30 -3.05
C LEU A 110 4.04 3.73 -1.92
N ASP A 111 3.89 2.87 -0.92
CA ASP A 111 3.29 3.20 0.37
C ASP A 111 4.44 3.60 1.32
N PRO A 112 4.65 4.91 1.59
CA PRO A 112 5.82 5.38 2.33
C PRO A 112 5.67 5.16 3.83
N VAL A 113 5.61 3.88 4.24
CA VAL A 113 5.35 3.48 5.62
C VAL A 113 6.49 3.93 6.53
N MET A 114 6.22 4.86 7.45
CA MET A 114 7.18 5.39 8.41
C MET A 114 6.85 5.01 9.85
N VAL A 115 5.57 4.74 10.13
CA VAL A 115 5.04 4.41 11.45
C VAL A 115 4.03 3.27 11.31
N ALA A 116 4.08 2.28 12.20
CA ALA A 116 3.08 1.23 12.26
C ALA A 116 1.70 1.79 12.67
N THR A 117 0.62 1.07 12.38
CA THR A 117 -0.75 1.43 12.82
C THR A 117 -0.84 1.54 14.35
N SER A 118 0.00 0.82 15.08
CA SER A 118 0.14 0.90 16.55
C SER A 118 0.80 2.19 17.04
N GLY A 119 1.40 3.02 16.17
CA GLY A 119 2.16 4.21 16.52
C GLY A 119 3.67 3.97 16.66
N ASP A 120 4.14 2.74 16.53
CA ASP A 120 5.56 2.41 16.59
C ASP A 120 6.31 2.98 15.39
N ARG A 121 7.42 3.69 15.64
CA ARG A 121 8.28 4.24 14.58
C ARG A 121 9.03 3.11 13.88
N LEU A 122 8.89 3.02 12.57
CA LEU A 122 9.50 1.98 11.74
C LEU A 122 10.72 2.46 10.94
N LEU A 123 10.94 3.77 10.87
CA LEU A 123 12.04 4.41 10.15
C LEU A 123 12.74 5.44 11.05
N ASP A 124 14.05 5.56 10.90
CA ASP A 124 14.84 6.66 11.47
C ASP A 124 14.80 7.91 10.56
N GLU A 125 15.43 9.02 11.01
CA GLU A 125 15.41 10.28 10.26
C GLU A 125 16.20 10.20 8.95
N GLU A 126 17.27 9.40 8.89
CA GLU A 126 18.08 9.23 7.67
C GLU A 126 17.27 8.52 6.58
N ALA A 127 16.43 7.56 6.98
CA ALA A 127 15.58 6.84 6.06
C ALA A 127 14.48 7.72 5.42
N VAL A 128 14.03 8.79 6.07
CA VAL A 128 13.07 9.74 5.48
C VAL A 128 13.63 10.38 4.21
N GLY A 129 14.92 10.73 4.19
CA GLY A 129 15.58 11.26 3.00
C GLY A 129 15.61 10.27 1.84
N ALA A 130 15.88 8.99 2.12
CA ALA A 130 15.86 7.92 1.12
C ALA A 130 14.44 7.66 0.59
N VAL A 131 13.43 7.66 1.46
CA VAL A 131 12.02 7.52 1.06
C VAL A 131 11.57 8.70 0.18
N ARG A 132 12.01 9.95 0.46
CA ARG A 132 11.74 11.10 -0.41
C ARG A 132 12.29 10.88 -1.83
N ARG A 133 13.50 10.32 -1.96
CA ARG A 133 14.06 9.97 -3.29
C ARG A 133 13.21 8.92 -4.00
N LEU A 134 12.77 7.88 -3.29
CA LEU A 134 11.86 6.87 -3.85
C LEU A 134 10.54 7.48 -4.33
N CYS A 135 9.98 8.46 -3.61
CA CYS A 135 8.73 9.13 -3.99
C CYS A 135 8.79 9.77 -5.38
N THR A 136 9.95 10.26 -5.80
CA THR A 136 10.11 10.87 -7.14
C THR A 136 10.27 9.84 -8.25
N GLY A 137 10.69 8.62 -7.92
CA GLY A 137 10.88 7.52 -8.87
C GLY A 137 9.62 6.67 -9.08
N ALA A 138 8.76 6.57 -8.09
CA ALA A 138 7.54 5.76 -8.16
C ALA A 138 6.45 6.38 -9.07
N ASP A 139 5.58 5.53 -9.63
CA ASP A 139 4.47 6.01 -10.46
C ASP A 139 3.33 6.60 -9.64
N LEU A 140 3.09 6.09 -8.44
CA LEU A 140 2.09 6.60 -7.48
C LEU A 140 2.65 6.44 -6.07
N ILE A 141 2.47 7.47 -5.24
CA ILE A 141 2.72 7.40 -3.79
C ILE A 141 1.41 7.48 -3.02
N THR A 142 1.31 6.75 -1.88
CA THR A 142 0.07 6.65 -1.10
C THR A 142 0.26 7.06 0.38
N PRO A 143 0.80 8.24 0.69
CA PRO A 143 1.02 8.66 2.06
C PRO A 143 -0.30 8.89 2.82
N ASN A 144 -0.31 8.60 4.13
CA ASN A 144 -1.35 9.10 5.03
C ASN A 144 -1.05 10.55 5.45
N LEU A 145 -1.92 11.17 6.29
CA LEU A 145 -1.77 12.55 6.75
C LEU A 145 -0.42 12.83 7.40
N HIS A 146 0.04 11.92 8.26
CA HIS A 146 1.31 12.10 8.98
C HIS A 146 2.51 11.87 8.06
N GLU A 147 2.45 10.88 7.19
CA GLU A 147 3.48 10.59 6.19
C GLU A 147 3.63 11.75 5.20
N ALA A 148 2.50 12.31 4.73
CA ALA A 148 2.52 13.51 3.87
C ALA A 148 3.19 14.71 4.56
N ALA A 149 2.86 14.94 5.83
CA ALA A 149 3.47 16.00 6.64
C ALA A 149 4.98 15.80 6.81
N VAL A 150 5.44 14.58 7.10
CA VAL A 150 6.87 14.25 7.22
C VAL A 150 7.59 14.44 5.88
N LEU A 151 6.98 13.99 4.77
CA LEU A 151 7.55 14.17 3.43
C LEU A 151 7.69 15.64 3.03
N LEU A 152 6.78 16.50 3.49
CA LEU A 152 6.76 17.92 3.20
C LEU A 152 7.49 18.80 4.23
N ASP A 153 7.91 18.22 5.36
CA ASP A 153 8.44 18.91 6.53
C ASP A 153 7.46 19.97 7.07
N GLU A 154 6.21 19.57 7.29
CA GLU A 154 5.15 20.44 7.80
C GLU A 154 4.19 19.72 8.76
N GLN A 155 3.14 20.40 9.21
CA GLN A 155 2.10 19.79 10.04
C GLN A 155 1.10 18.98 9.20
N PRO A 156 0.49 17.91 9.75
CA PRO A 156 -0.56 17.17 9.09
C PRO A 156 -1.76 18.06 8.74
N ALA A 157 -2.34 17.85 7.57
CA ALA A 157 -3.53 18.57 7.14
C ALA A 157 -4.70 18.33 8.13
N ALA A 158 -5.35 19.42 8.55
CA ALA A 158 -6.51 19.41 9.44
C ALA A 158 -7.85 19.64 8.71
N SER A 159 -7.81 19.85 7.39
CA SER A 159 -8.98 20.11 6.56
C SER A 159 -8.83 19.50 5.16
N LEU A 160 -9.94 19.37 4.43
CA LEU A 160 -9.91 18.90 3.06
C LEU A 160 -9.06 19.82 2.14
N ASP A 161 -9.14 21.14 2.33
CA ASP A 161 -8.32 22.08 1.54
C ASP A 161 -6.83 21.95 1.88
N GLY A 162 -6.48 21.71 3.14
CA GLY A 162 -5.12 21.37 3.55
C GLY A 162 -4.64 20.09 2.88
N LEU A 163 -5.49 19.05 2.84
CA LEU A 163 -5.18 17.78 2.20
C LEU A 163 -4.93 17.94 0.69
N ARG A 164 -5.75 18.74 -0.01
CA ARG A 164 -5.56 19.09 -1.42
C ARG A 164 -4.23 19.81 -1.64
N THR A 165 -3.93 20.77 -0.76
CA THR A 165 -2.67 21.53 -0.82
C THR A 165 -1.46 20.61 -0.63
N GLN A 166 -1.49 19.71 0.35
CA GLN A 166 -0.42 18.73 0.57
C GLN A 166 -0.24 17.79 -0.61
N ALA A 167 -1.33 17.28 -1.20
CA ALA A 167 -1.26 16.45 -2.39
C ALA A 167 -0.57 17.16 -3.56
N GLN A 168 -0.91 18.44 -3.79
CA GLN A 168 -0.27 19.25 -4.84
C GLN A 168 1.20 19.52 -4.53
N ARG A 169 1.55 19.86 -3.29
CA ARG A 169 2.95 20.12 -2.89
C ARG A 169 3.83 18.87 -3.03
N LEU A 170 3.30 17.67 -2.74
CA LEU A 170 4.02 16.42 -2.99
C LEU A 170 4.29 16.21 -4.49
N ARG A 171 3.36 16.64 -5.35
CA ARG A 171 3.59 16.63 -6.80
C ARG A 171 4.67 17.64 -7.20
N ASP A 172 4.65 18.83 -6.63
CA ASP A 172 5.64 19.88 -6.90
C ASP A 172 7.05 19.46 -6.46
N LEU A 173 7.17 18.56 -5.45
CA LEU A 173 8.42 17.91 -5.07
C LEU A 173 8.87 16.80 -6.02
N GLY A 174 8.11 16.48 -7.06
CA GLY A 174 8.48 15.55 -8.12
C GLY A 174 7.73 14.23 -8.14
N ALA A 175 6.79 13.97 -7.22
CA ALA A 175 5.97 12.77 -7.29
C ALA A 175 5.06 12.81 -8.54
N ARG A 176 5.06 11.73 -9.34
CA ARG A 176 4.26 11.67 -10.58
C ARG A 176 2.78 11.68 -10.31
N ARG A 177 2.33 10.93 -9.29
CA ARG A 177 0.94 10.84 -8.81
C ARG A 177 0.95 10.67 -7.30
N VAL A 178 -0.06 11.20 -6.65
CA VAL A 178 -0.19 11.19 -5.19
C VAL A 178 -1.60 10.77 -4.82
N LEU A 179 -1.74 9.88 -3.85
CA LEU A 179 -2.98 9.60 -3.15
C LEU A 179 -2.75 9.88 -1.67
N VAL A 180 -3.14 11.05 -1.17
CA VAL A 180 -3.09 11.34 0.27
C VAL A 180 -4.31 10.73 0.95
N LYS A 181 -4.05 9.78 1.86
CA LYS A 181 -5.08 9.07 2.64
C LYS A 181 -5.56 9.95 3.79
N GLY A 182 -6.77 10.51 3.69
CA GLY A 182 -7.37 11.40 4.69
C GLY A 182 -8.39 10.72 5.61
N GLY A 183 -8.41 9.39 5.66
CA GLY A 183 -9.39 8.61 6.41
C GLY A 183 -9.53 8.97 7.90
N HIS A 184 -8.58 9.67 8.50
CA HIS A 184 -8.60 10.15 9.88
C HIS A 184 -8.92 11.65 10.00
N LEU A 185 -9.30 12.32 8.90
CA LEU A 185 -9.65 13.74 8.94
C LEU A 185 -10.84 13.98 9.88
N ILE A 186 -10.64 14.84 10.88
CA ILE A 186 -11.69 15.20 11.85
C ILE A 186 -12.53 16.32 11.22
N GLY A 187 -13.82 16.10 11.04
CA GLY A 187 -14.75 17.12 10.55
C GLY A 187 -15.61 16.73 9.34
N ASP A 188 -15.27 15.71 8.59
CA ASP A 188 -16.15 15.12 7.58
C ASP A 188 -17.02 14.02 8.24
N ALA A 189 -18.13 14.46 8.84
CA ALA A 189 -19.04 13.55 9.54
C ALA A 189 -19.61 12.51 8.55
N GLY A 190 -19.10 11.28 8.67
CA GLY A 190 -19.63 10.12 7.95
C GLY A 190 -18.79 9.60 6.78
N ASP A 191 -17.85 10.36 6.22
CA ASP A 191 -17.04 9.93 5.09
C ASP A 191 -15.56 9.72 5.44
N ALA A 192 -14.94 8.73 4.79
CA ALA A 192 -13.50 8.58 4.67
C ALA A 192 -13.06 9.24 3.34
N VAL A 193 -12.32 10.35 3.44
CA VAL A 193 -11.96 11.18 2.29
C VAL A 193 -10.49 11.03 1.99
N ASP A 194 -10.14 10.76 0.71
CA ASP A 194 -8.77 10.77 0.21
C ASP A 194 -8.68 11.76 -0.95
N VAL A 195 -7.48 12.25 -1.22
CA VAL A 195 -7.20 13.16 -2.34
C VAL A 195 -6.19 12.54 -3.27
N TYR A 196 -6.61 12.33 -4.52
CA TYR A 196 -5.74 11.93 -5.62
C TYR A 196 -5.32 13.17 -6.41
N ALA A 197 -4.04 13.23 -6.81
CA ALA A 197 -3.50 14.30 -7.63
C ALA A 197 -2.54 13.75 -8.69
N ASP A 198 -2.69 14.20 -9.94
CA ASP A 198 -1.79 13.90 -11.04
C ASP A 198 -1.63 15.11 -12.00
N ALA A 199 -1.14 14.90 -13.22
CA ALA A 199 -0.96 15.96 -14.21
C ALA A 199 -2.28 16.56 -14.69
N ASP A 200 -3.37 15.79 -14.63
CA ASP A 200 -4.69 16.20 -15.12
C ASP A 200 -5.48 16.97 -14.06
N GLY A 201 -5.06 16.93 -12.79
CA GLY A 201 -5.68 17.70 -11.72
C GLY A 201 -5.76 16.99 -10.37
N VAL A 202 -6.74 17.42 -9.57
CA VAL A 202 -6.98 16.93 -8.21
C VAL A 202 -8.41 16.40 -8.11
N GLU A 203 -8.54 15.14 -7.67
CA GLU A 203 -9.80 14.45 -7.44
C GLU A 203 -10.00 14.11 -5.97
N ILE A 204 -11.22 14.31 -5.47
CA ILE A 204 -11.63 13.96 -4.10
C ILE A 204 -12.36 12.62 -4.14
N LEU A 205 -11.85 11.66 -3.43
CA LEU A 205 -12.42 10.31 -3.33
C LEU A 205 -13.11 10.15 -1.98
N ARG A 206 -14.41 9.89 -2.00
CA ARG A 206 -15.23 9.70 -0.80
C ARG A 206 -15.70 8.26 -0.71
N ALA A 207 -15.70 7.71 0.49
CA ALA A 207 -16.34 6.44 0.82
C ALA A 207 -17.00 6.55 2.20
N ARG A 208 -18.05 5.77 2.44
CA ARG A 208 -18.68 5.72 3.76
C ARG A 208 -17.66 5.26 4.80
N ARG A 209 -17.56 5.99 5.91
CA ARG A 209 -16.75 5.57 7.06
C ARG A 209 -17.41 4.35 7.74
N VAL A 210 -16.63 3.31 7.93
CA VAL A 210 -17.06 2.12 8.67
C VAL A 210 -16.63 2.27 10.13
N ALA A 211 -17.61 2.08 11.04
CA ALA A 211 -17.34 2.14 12.47
C ALA A 211 -16.81 0.78 12.95
N THR A 212 -15.50 0.61 12.92
CA THR A 212 -14.81 -0.58 13.44
C THR A 212 -13.44 -0.19 14.01
N GLY A 213 -12.94 -0.96 14.98
CA GLY A 213 -11.56 -0.89 15.47
C GLY A 213 -10.57 -1.76 14.64
N ASN A 214 -11.08 -2.57 13.72
CA ASN A 214 -10.30 -3.53 12.94
C ASN A 214 -9.78 -2.88 11.64
N THR A 215 -8.73 -2.07 11.77
CA THR A 215 -8.16 -1.26 10.69
C THR A 215 -6.71 -1.60 10.38
N HIS A 216 -6.18 -2.68 10.99
CA HIS A 216 -4.78 -3.09 10.76
C HIS A 216 -4.55 -3.48 9.31
N GLY A 217 -3.52 -2.89 8.69
CA GLY A 217 -3.12 -3.15 7.31
C GLY A 217 -3.95 -2.44 6.23
N THR A 218 -4.80 -1.47 6.56
CA THR A 218 -5.58 -0.71 5.57
C THR A 218 -4.71 -0.04 4.51
N GLY A 219 -3.57 0.56 4.90
CA GLY A 219 -2.61 1.17 3.97
C GLY A 219 -2.00 0.15 3.01
N CYS A 220 -1.45 -0.94 3.55
CA CYS A 220 -0.89 -2.03 2.76
C CYS A 220 -1.94 -2.63 1.80
N THR A 221 -3.15 -2.86 2.28
CA THR A 221 -4.26 -3.38 1.47
C THR A 221 -4.62 -2.44 0.32
N LEU A 222 -4.71 -1.13 0.57
CA LEU A 222 -5.04 -0.14 -0.46
C LEU A 222 -3.98 -0.07 -1.55
N SER A 223 -2.71 0.10 -1.16
CA SER A 223 -1.59 0.23 -2.10
C SER A 223 -1.41 -1.03 -2.95
N SER A 224 -1.59 -2.22 -2.36
CA SER A 224 -1.51 -3.50 -3.07
C SER A 224 -2.71 -3.75 -3.99
N ALA A 225 -3.90 -3.34 -3.57
CA ALA A 225 -5.09 -3.36 -4.42
C ALA A 225 -4.91 -2.47 -5.66
N ILE A 226 -4.38 -1.25 -5.48
CA ILE A 226 -4.08 -0.34 -6.60
C ILE A 226 -3.09 -0.99 -7.57
N ALA A 227 -1.99 -1.56 -7.07
CA ALA A 227 -0.99 -2.23 -7.90
C ALA A 227 -1.62 -3.37 -8.72
N SER A 228 -2.43 -4.24 -8.09
CA SER A 228 -3.10 -5.36 -8.76
C SER A 228 -4.12 -4.96 -9.81
N LEU A 229 -4.83 -3.86 -9.57
CA LEU A 229 -5.88 -3.38 -10.45
C LEU A 229 -5.33 -2.55 -11.62
N ARG A 230 -4.23 -1.82 -11.42
CA ARG A 230 -3.69 -0.89 -12.41
C ARG A 230 -3.42 -1.51 -13.79
N PRO A 231 -2.89 -2.73 -13.94
CA PRO A 231 -2.70 -3.35 -15.25
C PRO A 231 -4.00 -3.57 -16.04
N ARG A 232 -5.14 -3.68 -15.35
CA ARG A 232 -6.47 -3.93 -15.94
C ARG A 232 -7.35 -2.69 -16.02
N ARG A 233 -6.83 -1.50 -15.73
CA ARG A 233 -7.57 -0.24 -15.78
C ARG A 233 -6.90 0.72 -16.76
N ALA A 234 -7.71 1.51 -17.44
CA ALA A 234 -7.20 2.47 -18.43
C ALA A 234 -6.37 3.57 -17.75
N THR A 235 -6.79 4.02 -16.56
CA THR A 235 -6.16 5.10 -15.81
C THR A 235 -5.75 4.69 -14.39
N TRP A 236 -4.86 5.47 -13.78
CA TRP A 236 -4.49 5.33 -12.37
C TRP A 236 -5.68 5.67 -11.46
N LEU A 237 -6.43 6.70 -11.81
CA LEU A 237 -7.60 7.12 -11.04
C LEU A 237 -8.67 6.03 -10.96
N GLU A 238 -8.92 5.32 -12.05
CA GLU A 238 -9.83 4.15 -12.04
C GLU A 238 -9.33 3.06 -11.09
N ALA A 239 -8.04 2.71 -11.15
CA ALA A 239 -7.46 1.71 -10.26
C ALA A 239 -7.56 2.14 -8.79
N VAL A 240 -7.36 3.42 -8.49
CA VAL A 240 -7.48 3.98 -7.14
C VAL A 240 -8.93 3.95 -6.65
N ARG A 241 -9.91 4.29 -7.49
CA ARG A 241 -11.35 4.23 -7.14
C ARG A 241 -11.78 2.81 -6.79
N ASP A 242 -11.44 1.85 -7.65
CA ASP A 242 -11.80 0.45 -7.43
C ASP A 242 -11.09 -0.16 -6.20
N ALA A 243 -9.83 0.23 -5.96
CA ALA A 243 -9.09 -0.18 -4.77
C ALA A 243 -9.69 0.40 -3.48
N LYS A 244 -10.17 1.66 -3.51
CA LYS A 244 -10.88 2.28 -2.38
C LYS A 244 -12.20 1.57 -2.10
N ASP A 245 -12.95 1.20 -3.13
CA ASP A 245 -14.20 0.44 -2.98
C ASP A 245 -13.95 -0.96 -2.40
N TYR A 246 -12.91 -1.65 -2.89
CA TYR A 246 -12.49 -2.93 -2.34
C TYR A 246 -12.10 -2.81 -0.86
N LEU A 247 -11.26 -1.83 -0.50
CA LEU A 247 -10.84 -1.59 0.87
C LEU A 247 -12.04 -1.28 1.77
N THR A 248 -12.98 -0.45 1.32
CA THR A 248 -14.21 -0.12 2.08
C THR A 248 -15.00 -1.37 2.41
N GLY A 249 -15.16 -2.28 1.45
CA GLY A 249 -15.78 -3.58 1.68
C GLY A 249 -14.99 -4.47 2.64
N ALA A 250 -13.66 -4.50 2.50
CA ALA A 250 -12.78 -5.29 3.38
C ALA A 250 -12.83 -4.79 4.85
N ILE A 251 -12.91 -3.49 5.07
CA ILE A 251 -13.13 -2.89 6.40
C ILE A 251 -14.52 -3.22 6.92
N GLY A 252 -15.56 -3.14 6.05
CA GLY A 252 -16.96 -3.41 6.42
C GLY A 252 -17.20 -4.84 6.92
N HIS A 253 -16.34 -5.78 6.56
CA HIS A 253 -16.41 -7.19 6.97
C HIS A 253 -15.32 -7.59 7.98
N ALA A 254 -14.51 -6.64 8.46
CA ALA A 254 -13.36 -6.93 9.31
C ALA A 254 -13.74 -7.60 10.63
N ASP A 255 -14.87 -7.20 11.23
CA ASP A 255 -15.33 -7.71 12.52
C ASP A 255 -15.70 -9.21 12.48
N ALA A 256 -16.00 -9.74 11.28
CA ALA A 256 -16.30 -11.17 11.12
C ALA A 256 -15.09 -12.08 11.29
N LEU A 257 -13.85 -11.55 11.21
CA LEU A 257 -12.63 -12.37 11.32
C LEU A 257 -12.31 -12.79 12.75
N GLY A 258 -12.60 -11.96 13.76
CA GLY A 258 -12.32 -12.24 15.17
C GLY A 258 -10.85 -12.52 15.49
N VAL A 259 -9.90 -11.89 14.78
CA VAL A 259 -8.45 -12.16 14.92
C VAL A 259 -7.81 -11.20 15.90
N GLY A 260 -7.22 -11.77 16.96
CA GLY A 260 -6.48 -11.01 17.99
C GLY A 260 -7.35 -10.24 18.96
N HIS A 261 -6.71 -9.42 19.81
CA HIS A 261 -7.38 -8.63 20.86
C HIS A 261 -6.99 -7.15 20.81
N GLY A 262 -6.28 -6.72 19.78
CA GLY A 262 -5.92 -5.33 19.50
C GLY A 262 -6.66 -4.82 18.26
N HIS A 263 -5.98 -4.00 17.45
CA HIS A 263 -6.50 -3.61 16.14
C HIS A 263 -6.47 -4.81 15.19
N GLY A 264 -7.64 -5.41 14.92
CA GLY A 264 -7.75 -6.56 14.04
C GLY A 264 -7.53 -6.21 12.57
N PRO A 265 -7.27 -7.22 11.72
CA PRO A 265 -7.04 -7.01 10.28
C PRO A 265 -8.34 -6.77 9.52
N VAL A 266 -8.24 -6.17 8.34
CA VAL A 266 -9.34 -6.09 7.37
C VAL A 266 -9.61 -7.45 6.73
N HIS A 267 -10.83 -7.70 6.25
CA HIS A 267 -11.20 -8.97 5.64
C HIS A 267 -10.91 -8.99 4.14
N HIS A 268 -9.69 -9.36 3.73
CA HIS A 268 -9.25 -9.34 2.32
C HIS A 268 -10.12 -10.21 1.39
N PHE A 269 -10.66 -11.33 1.88
CA PHE A 269 -11.41 -12.32 1.09
C PHE A 269 -12.94 -12.20 1.25
N TYR A 270 -13.47 -11.07 1.73
CA TYR A 270 -14.90 -10.89 1.99
C TYR A 270 -15.82 -11.14 0.78
N ARG A 271 -15.31 -11.05 -0.44
CA ARG A 271 -16.04 -11.37 -1.68
C ARG A 271 -15.97 -12.85 -2.05
N ILE A 272 -15.07 -13.62 -1.44
CA ILE A 272 -14.71 -14.98 -1.86
C ILE A 272 -15.12 -16.00 -0.80
N TRP A 273 -14.91 -15.68 0.48
CA TRP A 273 -15.32 -16.57 1.56
C TRP A 273 -16.82 -16.39 1.79
N THR A 274 -17.57 -17.43 1.43
CA THR A 274 -18.98 -17.54 1.80
C THR A 274 -19.07 -17.98 3.26
N SER A 275 -19.89 -17.32 4.07
CA SER A 275 -20.31 -17.89 5.36
C SER A 275 -20.96 -19.24 5.07
N GLU A 276 -20.41 -20.34 5.62
CA GLU A 276 -21.08 -21.64 5.57
C GLU A 276 -22.40 -21.50 6.33
N GLY A 277 -23.51 -21.34 5.61
CA GLY A 277 -24.85 -21.26 6.22
C GLY A 277 -25.90 -20.42 5.51
N GLU A 278 -25.79 -20.16 4.20
CA GLU A 278 -26.94 -19.71 3.39
C GLU A 278 -27.22 -20.69 2.24
#